data_3e640b42f89d3470e8b254298ea96b1c
#
_entry.id   3e640b42f89d3470e8b254298ea96b1c
#
_cell.length_a   1.000
_cell.length_b   1.000
_cell.length_c   1.000
_cell.angle_alpha   90.00
_cell.angle_beta   90.00
_cell.angle_gamma   90.00
#
_symmetry.space_group_name_H-M   'P 1'
#
loop_
_entity.id
_entity.type
_entity.pdbx_description
1 polymer ?
#
loop_
_entity_poly.entity_id
_entity_poly.type
_entity_poly.pdbx_seq_one_letter_code
_entity_poly.pdbx_strand_id
1 'polypeptide(L)'
;MYITIIGILLAVVAVLIFFDKEDKHVELLIYTAVVLLMFFIVAFRPIGIDKDSIMYTEMYSDPDFMVEPTFKWISSISSLVLGDVRGVFIMYALLAIPLKAWSIHKLSEYSLLAVLIWMGHFFIIHECTQIRAAVAVAIFLYAIRYLSEGKKKKYLLAIMVAMIFHYSSLLYLPLVFLGNSSLSTRWKYFLYLAPLIGYLLAILRIDLLELVPIPFFQDKIKVYQEMKDKGVMAGDDINIFNVAFLLKLLIYYFLLIKYEVIKDKARYMPIMLKIYAFSTLVFLLFSFMPVLAYRGSEMLAVVEIVLIPYLVYAVRPINVARLLVVLFVFAVFLQDVFYNNLLLQSVS
;
A
#
# COMPACT_ATOMS: atom_id res chain seq x y z
N MET A 1 15.33 -0.14 19.31
CA MET A 1 15.80 -1.44 18.77
C MET A 1 15.02 -1.89 17.52
N TYR A 2 13.69 -2.02 17.54
CA TYR A 2 12.90 -2.52 16.41
C TYR A 2 13.06 -1.70 15.12
N ILE A 3 12.89 -0.37 15.21
CA ILE A 3 13.09 0.58 14.12
C ILE A 3 14.51 0.48 13.55
N THR A 4 15.50 0.33 14.43
CA THR A 4 16.91 0.19 14.01
C THR A 4 17.13 -1.06 13.16
N ILE A 5 16.48 -2.19 13.52
CA ILE A 5 16.56 -3.44 12.73
C ILE A 5 15.99 -3.23 11.34
N ILE A 6 14.81 -2.60 11.23
CA ILE A 6 14.21 -2.29 9.92
C ILE A 6 15.12 -1.36 9.11
N GLY A 7 15.65 -0.30 9.74
CA GLY A 7 16.55 0.67 9.09
C GLY A 7 17.86 0.04 8.60
N ILE A 8 18.46 -0.87 9.39
CA ILE A 8 19.66 -1.61 8.97
C ILE A 8 19.34 -2.52 7.77
N LEU A 9 18.22 -3.27 7.83
CA LEU A 9 17.83 -4.15 6.72
C LEU A 9 17.55 -3.32 5.45
N LEU A 10 16.86 -2.18 5.59
CA LEU A 10 16.62 -1.24 4.49
C LEU A 10 17.95 -0.75 3.87
N ALA A 11 18.93 -0.36 4.71
CA ALA A 11 20.24 0.10 4.25
C ALA A 11 21.01 -1.03 3.54
N VAL A 12 20.97 -2.24 4.06
CA VAL A 12 21.59 -3.41 3.41
C VAL A 12 21.00 -3.65 2.03
N VAL A 13 19.67 -3.67 1.91
CA VAL A 13 18.99 -3.84 0.61
C VAL A 13 19.33 -2.69 -0.34
N ALA A 14 19.37 -1.44 0.16
CA ALA A 14 19.76 -0.28 -0.63
C ALA A 14 21.18 -0.38 -1.21
N VAL A 15 22.12 -1.00 -0.48
CA VAL A 15 23.47 -1.28 -1.01
C VAL A 15 23.41 -2.42 -2.03
N LEU A 16 22.68 -3.50 -1.73
CA LEU A 16 22.62 -4.69 -2.58
C LEU A 16 22.05 -4.42 -3.99
N ILE A 17 21.20 -3.42 -4.17
CA ILE A 17 20.65 -3.08 -5.49
C ILE A 17 21.68 -2.49 -6.47
N PHE A 18 22.82 -2.01 -5.98
CA PHE A 18 23.89 -1.46 -6.84
C PHE A 18 24.83 -2.52 -7.38
N PHE A 19 24.82 -3.72 -6.79
CA PHE A 19 25.62 -4.82 -7.33
C PHE A 19 24.82 -5.48 -8.47
N ASP A 20 25.41 -5.46 -9.68
CA ASP A 20 24.84 -6.19 -10.81
C ASP A 20 25.00 -7.69 -10.56
N LYS A 21 23.89 -8.40 -10.59
CA LYS A 21 23.84 -9.84 -10.38
C LYS A 21 23.62 -10.51 -11.72
N GLU A 22 24.68 -11.10 -12.25
CA GLU A 22 24.62 -11.89 -13.46
C GLU A 22 23.81 -13.18 -13.22
N ASP A 23 23.85 -13.70 -12.00
CA ASP A 23 23.14 -14.92 -11.61
C ASP A 23 21.77 -14.65 -10.98
N LYS A 24 20.72 -15.00 -11.71
CA LYS A 24 19.33 -14.89 -11.24
C LYS A 24 19.03 -15.75 -10.02
N HIS A 25 19.75 -16.85 -9.81
CA HIS A 25 19.58 -17.70 -8.63
C HIS A 25 20.09 -17.00 -7.38
N VAL A 26 21.22 -16.30 -7.46
CA VAL A 26 21.76 -15.49 -6.37
C VAL A 26 20.80 -14.34 -6.04
N GLU A 27 20.26 -13.65 -7.05
CA GLU A 27 19.27 -12.60 -6.83
C GLU A 27 18.02 -13.14 -6.11
N LEU A 28 17.49 -14.28 -6.55
CA LEU A 28 16.33 -14.91 -5.95
C LEU A 28 16.61 -15.37 -4.50
N LEU A 29 17.81 -15.90 -4.23
CA LEU A 29 18.23 -16.30 -2.89
C LEU A 29 18.24 -15.08 -1.94
N ILE A 30 18.86 -13.97 -2.35
CA ILE A 30 18.92 -12.73 -1.58
C ILE A 30 17.50 -12.17 -1.37
N TYR A 31 16.70 -12.13 -2.43
CA TYR A 31 15.30 -11.73 -2.34
C TYR A 31 14.53 -12.53 -1.29
N THR A 32 14.66 -13.86 -1.35
CA THR A 32 14.00 -14.77 -0.42
C THR A 32 14.50 -14.55 1.02
N ALA A 33 15.80 -14.39 1.22
CA ALA A 33 16.38 -14.13 2.54
C ALA A 33 15.86 -12.81 3.14
N VAL A 34 15.78 -11.73 2.33
CA VAL A 34 15.22 -10.44 2.77
C VAL A 34 13.74 -10.60 3.17
N VAL A 35 12.94 -11.28 2.34
CA VAL A 35 11.51 -11.52 2.62
C VAL A 35 11.32 -12.34 3.90
N LEU A 36 12.16 -13.36 4.13
CA LEU A 36 12.14 -14.14 5.37
C LEU A 36 12.47 -13.28 6.60
N LEU A 37 13.48 -12.40 6.50
CA LEU A 37 13.78 -11.46 7.58
C LEU A 37 12.62 -10.51 7.84
N MET A 38 11.98 -9.97 6.79
CA MET A 38 10.77 -9.14 6.94
C MET A 38 9.65 -9.90 7.65
N PHE A 39 9.44 -11.18 7.30
CA PHE A 39 8.46 -12.04 7.97
C PHE A 39 8.76 -12.14 9.48
N PHE A 40 9.98 -12.47 9.86
CA PHE A 40 10.34 -12.60 11.27
C PHE A 40 10.20 -11.28 12.04
N ILE A 41 10.58 -10.17 11.42
CA ILE A 41 10.42 -8.83 12.01
C ILE A 41 8.96 -8.57 12.36
N VAL A 42 8.01 -8.87 11.46
CA VAL A 42 6.59 -8.60 11.67
C VAL A 42 5.93 -9.63 12.57
N ALA A 43 6.21 -10.93 12.36
CA ALA A 43 5.60 -12.02 13.09
C ALA A 43 5.89 -11.97 14.60
N PHE A 44 7.09 -11.50 14.97
CA PHE A 44 7.56 -11.45 16.35
C PHE A 44 7.71 -10.03 16.90
N ARG A 45 7.01 -9.05 16.30
CA ARG A 45 7.08 -7.67 16.77
C ARG A 45 6.47 -7.51 18.17
N PRO A 46 7.02 -6.59 18.99
CA PRO A 46 6.40 -6.25 20.28
C PRO A 46 5.01 -5.64 20.11
N ILE A 47 4.08 -5.98 20.99
CA ILE A 47 2.78 -5.33 21.07
C ILE A 47 3.00 -3.89 21.59
N GLY A 48 2.29 -2.92 21.02
CA GLY A 48 2.45 -1.51 21.35
C GLY A 48 3.55 -0.78 20.57
N ILE A 49 4.28 -1.48 19.69
CA ILE A 49 5.29 -0.84 18.83
C ILE A 49 4.66 -0.04 17.68
N ASP A 50 3.45 -0.36 17.31
CA ASP A 50 2.66 0.31 16.28
C ASP A 50 1.32 0.79 16.84
N LYS A 51 0.64 1.66 16.07
CA LYS A 51 -0.60 2.32 16.52
C LYS A 51 -1.80 1.37 16.68
N ASP A 52 -1.82 0.25 15.95
CA ASP A 52 -3.00 -0.62 15.85
C ASP A 52 -2.85 -1.92 16.68
N SER A 53 -1.64 -2.29 17.14
CA SER A 53 -1.41 -3.59 17.81
C SER A 53 -2.13 -3.75 19.15
N ILE A 54 -2.31 -2.65 19.90
CA ILE A 54 -3.07 -2.65 21.16
C ILE A 54 -4.54 -2.93 20.84
N MET A 55 -5.10 -2.24 19.84
CA MET A 55 -6.49 -2.45 19.40
C MET A 55 -6.72 -3.90 18.91
N TYR A 56 -5.74 -4.52 18.25
CA TYR A 56 -5.85 -5.94 17.89
C TYR A 56 -5.87 -6.87 19.11
N THR A 57 -5.20 -6.49 20.19
CA THR A 57 -5.25 -7.25 21.46
C THR A 57 -6.64 -7.13 22.10
N GLU A 58 -7.26 -5.95 22.07
CA GLU A 58 -8.63 -5.74 22.51
C GLU A 58 -9.63 -6.54 21.67
N MET A 59 -9.52 -6.47 20.34
CA MET A 59 -10.34 -7.25 19.41
C MET A 59 -10.21 -8.77 19.61
N TYR A 60 -9.02 -9.24 19.99
CA TYR A 60 -8.78 -10.65 20.30
C TYR A 60 -9.46 -11.07 21.61
N SER A 61 -9.49 -10.19 22.58
CA SER A 61 -10.03 -10.46 23.92
C SER A 61 -11.57 -10.31 23.99
N ASP A 62 -12.17 -9.57 23.09
CA ASP A 62 -13.62 -9.32 23.04
C ASP A 62 -14.28 -10.04 21.84
N PRO A 63 -14.99 -11.15 22.06
CA PRO A 63 -15.70 -11.90 21.01
C PRO A 63 -16.79 -11.09 20.29
N ASP A 64 -17.36 -10.08 20.96
CA ASP A 64 -18.45 -9.27 20.44
C ASP A 64 -17.97 -8.09 19.61
N PHE A 65 -16.65 -7.87 19.57
CA PHE A 65 -16.07 -6.79 18.76
C PHE A 65 -16.44 -6.97 17.27
N MET A 66 -16.94 -5.89 16.66
CA MET A 66 -17.33 -5.91 15.24
C MET A 66 -16.11 -5.81 14.33
N VAL A 67 -15.65 -6.96 13.83
CA VAL A 67 -14.53 -7.09 12.91
C VAL A 67 -14.85 -8.02 11.75
N GLU A 68 -13.98 -8.05 10.75
CA GLU A 68 -14.10 -8.97 9.62
C GLU A 68 -14.03 -10.44 10.06
N PRO A 69 -14.79 -11.34 9.40
CA PRO A 69 -14.90 -12.76 9.79
C PRO A 69 -13.55 -13.48 9.94
N THR A 70 -12.59 -13.17 9.05
CA THR A 70 -11.26 -13.78 9.08
C THR A 70 -10.49 -13.44 10.34
N PHE A 71 -10.67 -12.24 10.92
CA PHE A 71 -10.03 -11.91 12.18
C PHE A 71 -10.56 -12.79 13.31
N LYS A 72 -11.87 -13.00 13.40
CA LYS A 72 -12.48 -13.91 14.41
C LYS A 72 -11.99 -15.35 14.24
N TRP A 73 -11.95 -15.87 13.02
CA TRP A 73 -11.46 -17.22 12.74
C TRP A 73 -9.97 -17.38 13.13
N ILE A 74 -9.14 -16.43 12.72
CA ILE A 74 -7.71 -16.44 13.04
C ILE A 74 -7.49 -16.30 14.54
N SER A 75 -8.25 -15.45 15.24
CA SER A 75 -8.21 -15.31 16.70
C SER A 75 -8.58 -16.63 17.41
N SER A 76 -9.63 -17.31 16.94
CA SER A 76 -10.02 -18.61 17.49
C SER A 76 -8.93 -19.67 17.30
N ILE A 77 -8.31 -19.73 16.13
CA ILE A 77 -7.17 -20.64 15.88
C ILE A 77 -5.98 -20.27 16.74
N SER A 78 -5.66 -18.98 16.86
CA SER A 78 -4.56 -18.49 17.71
C SER A 78 -4.79 -18.87 19.19
N SER A 79 -6.01 -18.71 19.67
CA SER A 79 -6.38 -19.11 21.05
C SER A 79 -6.23 -20.60 21.28
N LEU A 80 -6.64 -21.41 20.29
CA LEU A 80 -6.54 -22.88 20.39
C LEU A 80 -5.09 -23.39 20.37
N VAL A 81 -4.22 -22.77 19.53
CA VAL A 81 -2.86 -23.29 19.26
C VAL A 81 -1.82 -22.68 20.19
N LEU A 82 -1.89 -21.38 20.43
CA LEU A 82 -0.87 -20.62 21.18
C LEU A 82 -1.41 -20.00 22.48
N GLY A 83 -2.73 -19.85 22.62
CA GLY A 83 -3.34 -19.16 23.76
C GLY A 83 -3.00 -17.67 23.87
N ASP A 84 -2.49 -17.05 22.81
CA ASP A 84 -1.94 -15.69 22.82
C ASP A 84 -2.28 -14.96 21.51
N VAL A 85 -2.51 -13.64 21.59
CA VAL A 85 -2.76 -12.76 20.44
C VAL A 85 -1.59 -12.75 19.44
N ARG A 86 -0.38 -13.07 19.86
CA ARG A 86 0.79 -13.18 18.96
C ARG A 86 0.58 -14.15 17.82
N GLY A 87 -0.21 -15.20 18.02
CA GLY A 87 -0.60 -16.11 16.95
C GLY A 87 -1.37 -15.40 15.82
N VAL A 88 -2.18 -14.40 16.14
CA VAL A 88 -2.87 -13.58 15.14
C VAL A 88 -1.84 -12.85 14.27
N PHE A 89 -0.85 -12.19 14.88
CA PHE A 89 0.20 -11.47 14.13
C PHE A 89 1.03 -12.41 13.25
N ILE A 90 1.41 -13.59 13.76
CA ILE A 90 2.15 -14.61 13.00
C ILE A 90 1.32 -15.07 11.78
N MET A 91 0.04 -15.39 11.98
CA MET A 91 -0.83 -15.88 10.91
C MET A 91 -1.08 -14.82 9.84
N TYR A 92 -1.33 -13.56 10.22
CA TYR A 92 -1.47 -12.48 9.25
C TYR A 92 -0.18 -12.22 8.48
N ALA A 93 0.99 -12.25 9.15
CA ALA A 93 2.28 -12.14 8.49
C ALA A 93 2.53 -13.30 7.51
N LEU A 94 2.17 -14.53 7.88
CA LEU A 94 2.30 -15.73 7.03
C LEU A 94 1.42 -15.65 5.77
N LEU A 95 0.25 -15.02 5.86
CA LEU A 95 -0.64 -14.83 4.73
C LEU A 95 -0.21 -13.66 3.83
N ALA A 96 0.16 -12.53 4.43
CA ALA A 96 0.45 -11.30 3.69
C ALA A 96 1.82 -11.33 3.00
N ILE A 97 2.88 -11.61 3.74
CA ILE A 97 4.26 -11.42 3.27
C ILE A 97 4.63 -12.35 2.12
N PRO A 98 4.41 -13.69 2.18
CA PRO A 98 4.75 -14.56 1.06
C PRO A 98 3.93 -14.26 -0.19
N LEU A 99 2.62 -13.96 -0.04
CA LEU A 99 1.75 -13.65 -1.17
C LEU A 99 2.15 -12.34 -1.84
N LYS A 100 2.47 -11.29 -1.05
CA LYS A 100 2.92 -10.00 -1.57
C LYS A 100 4.28 -10.14 -2.25
N ALA A 101 5.23 -10.83 -1.62
CA ALA A 101 6.55 -11.09 -2.18
C ALA A 101 6.44 -11.84 -3.51
N TRP A 102 5.66 -12.92 -3.56
CA TRP A 102 5.44 -13.66 -4.80
C TRP A 102 4.82 -12.76 -5.89
N SER A 103 3.84 -11.94 -5.53
CA SER A 103 3.20 -11.00 -6.46
C SER A 103 4.18 -9.97 -7.01
N ILE A 104 5.02 -9.38 -6.14
CA ILE A 104 6.07 -8.44 -6.52
C ILE A 104 7.05 -9.08 -7.50
N HIS A 105 7.54 -10.28 -7.18
CA HIS A 105 8.48 -11.01 -8.04
C HIS A 105 7.90 -11.32 -9.44
N LYS A 106 6.57 -11.54 -9.54
CA LYS A 106 5.88 -11.79 -10.81
C LYS A 106 5.51 -10.52 -11.59
N LEU A 107 5.37 -9.39 -10.92
CA LEU A 107 4.97 -8.12 -11.52
C LEU A 107 6.15 -7.22 -11.86
N SER A 108 7.29 -7.38 -11.19
CA SER A 108 8.48 -6.54 -11.36
C SER A 108 9.68 -7.34 -11.81
N GLU A 109 10.41 -6.84 -12.81
CA GLU A 109 11.70 -7.40 -13.24
C GLU A 109 12.83 -7.01 -12.27
N TYR A 110 12.64 -5.92 -11.50
CA TYR A 110 13.59 -5.42 -10.49
C TYR A 110 13.09 -5.74 -9.09
N SER A 111 13.03 -7.03 -8.76
CA SER A 111 12.42 -7.53 -7.51
C SER A 111 13.04 -6.93 -6.25
N LEU A 112 14.37 -6.79 -6.19
CA LEU A 112 15.06 -6.19 -5.03
C LEU A 112 14.77 -4.69 -4.88
N LEU A 113 14.69 -3.96 -6.01
CA LEU A 113 14.32 -2.55 -5.98
C LEU A 113 12.86 -2.37 -5.54
N ALA A 114 11.98 -3.27 -5.97
CA ALA A 114 10.58 -3.28 -5.55
C ALA A 114 10.44 -3.61 -4.05
N VAL A 115 11.22 -4.56 -3.53
CA VAL A 115 11.25 -4.84 -2.07
C VAL A 115 11.76 -3.64 -1.28
N LEU A 116 12.76 -2.91 -1.78
CA LEU A 116 13.24 -1.70 -1.13
C LEU A 116 12.11 -0.67 -0.96
N ILE A 117 11.29 -0.46 -2.00
CA ILE A 117 10.13 0.44 -1.95
C ILE A 117 9.07 -0.10 -0.99
N TRP A 118 8.81 -1.41 -1.03
CA TRP A 118 7.90 -2.05 -0.08
C TRP A 118 8.32 -1.81 1.36
N MET A 119 9.60 -2.05 1.69
CA MET A 119 10.17 -1.88 3.03
C MET A 119 10.09 -0.44 3.53
N GLY A 120 10.34 0.55 2.66
CA GLY A 120 10.44 1.94 3.06
C GLY A 120 9.12 2.60 3.44
N HIS A 121 7.98 2.03 3.03
CA HIS A 121 6.67 2.62 3.27
C HIS A 121 5.59 1.56 3.56
N PHE A 122 5.22 0.78 2.55
CA PHE A 122 4.08 -0.13 2.64
C PHE A 122 4.25 -1.23 3.67
N PHE A 123 5.47 -1.66 3.96
CA PHE A 123 5.76 -2.63 5.01
C PHE A 123 5.40 -2.10 6.40
N ILE A 124 5.70 -0.82 6.65
CA ILE A 124 5.37 -0.17 7.91
C ILE A 124 3.86 -0.01 8.05
N ILE A 125 3.22 0.55 7.01
CA ILE A 125 1.78 0.83 7.06
C ILE A 125 0.95 -0.45 7.08
N HIS A 126 1.24 -1.41 6.21
CA HIS A 126 0.41 -2.60 6.07
C HIS A 126 0.86 -3.70 7.03
N GLU A 127 2.06 -4.25 6.87
CA GLU A 127 2.47 -5.43 7.61
C GLU A 127 2.75 -5.14 9.10
N CYS A 128 3.34 -3.98 9.42
CA CYS A 128 3.61 -3.64 10.82
C CYS A 128 2.39 -3.07 11.53
N THR A 129 1.50 -2.31 10.85
CA THR A 129 0.40 -1.59 11.49
C THR A 129 -0.97 -2.19 11.13
N GLN A 130 -1.35 -2.17 9.85
CA GLN A 130 -2.69 -2.55 9.38
C GLN A 130 -2.73 -4.00 8.88
N ILE A 131 -2.54 -5.00 9.76
CA ILE A 131 -2.35 -6.41 9.37
C ILE A 131 -3.48 -6.97 8.50
N ARG A 132 -4.73 -6.58 8.75
CA ARG A 132 -5.89 -7.00 7.96
C ARG A 132 -5.83 -6.45 6.53
N ALA A 133 -5.51 -5.16 6.39
CA ALA A 133 -5.29 -4.54 5.10
C ALA A 133 -4.06 -5.13 4.38
N ALA A 134 -3.02 -5.55 5.10
CA ALA A 134 -1.83 -6.18 4.52
C ALA A 134 -2.17 -7.40 3.67
N VAL A 135 -3.03 -8.31 4.18
CA VAL A 135 -3.48 -9.49 3.44
C VAL A 135 -4.35 -9.08 2.25
N ALA A 136 -5.28 -8.14 2.45
CA ALA A 136 -6.16 -7.66 1.38
C ALA A 136 -5.38 -7.02 0.22
N VAL A 137 -4.37 -6.20 0.55
CA VAL A 137 -3.46 -5.57 -0.42
C VAL A 137 -2.58 -6.61 -1.12
N ALA A 138 -2.12 -7.65 -0.42
CA ALA A 138 -1.36 -8.74 -1.03
C ALA A 138 -2.22 -9.51 -2.07
N ILE A 139 -3.49 -9.79 -1.73
CA ILE A 139 -4.45 -10.40 -2.64
C ILE A 139 -4.72 -9.47 -3.84
N PHE A 140 -4.85 -8.17 -3.63
CA PHE A 140 -5.03 -7.20 -4.71
C PHE A 140 -3.85 -7.19 -5.68
N LEU A 141 -2.61 -7.11 -5.20
CA LEU A 141 -1.42 -7.20 -6.05
C LEU A 141 -1.39 -8.50 -6.85
N TYR A 142 -1.73 -9.62 -6.21
CA TYR A 142 -1.87 -10.90 -6.90
C TYR A 142 -2.94 -10.84 -8.00
N ALA A 143 -4.07 -10.17 -7.74
CA ALA A 143 -5.21 -10.10 -8.64
C ALA A 143 -4.96 -9.20 -9.87
N ILE A 144 -4.03 -8.24 -9.80
CA ILE A 144 -3.70 -7.33 -10.91
C ILE A 144 -3.33 -8.11 -12.18
N ARG A 145 -2.65 -9.25 -12.06
CA ARG A 145 -2.34 -10.09 -13.22
C ARG A 145 -3.60 -10.62 -13.92
N TYR A 146 -4.64 -10.99 -13.15
CA TYR A 146 -5.91 -11.43 -13.73
C TYR A 146 -6.61 -10.28 -14.46
N LEU A 147 -6.54 -9.09 -13.88
CA LEU A 147 -7.07 -7.89 -14.49
C LEU A 147 -6.31 -7.56 -15.79
N SER A 148 -4.97 -7.67 -15.78
CA SER A 148 -4.13 -7.45 -16.95
C SER A 148 -4.37 -8.44 -18.10
N GLU A 149 -4.81 -9.65 -17.76
CA GLU A 149 -5.13 -10.73 -18.71
C GLU A 149 -6.62 -10.73 -19.12
N GLY A 150 -7.41 -9.75 -18.66
CA GLY A 150 -8.85 -9.67 -18.94
C GLY A 150 -9.70 -10.74 -18.22
N LYS A 151 -9.13 -11.45 -17.25
CA LYS A 151 -9.79 -12.53 -16.49
C LYS A 151 -10.66 -11.96 -15.35
N LYS A 152 -11.66 -11.16 -15.71
CA LYS A 152 -12.50 -10.38 -14.78
C LYS A 152 -13.14 -11.21 -13.67
N LYS A 153 -13.63 -12.43 -13.99
CA LYS A 153 -14.23 -13.31 -12.97
C LYS A 153 -13.23 -13.74 -11.90
N LYS A 154 -11.98 -14.07 -12.29
CA LYS A 154 -10.92 -14.44 -11.33
C LYS A 154 -10.49 -13.24 -10.49
N TYR A 155 -10.45 -12.05 -11.10
CA TYR A 155 -10.20 -10.81 -10.38
C TYR A 155 -11.28 -10.57 -9.31
N LEU A 156 -12.56 -10.59 -9.70
CA LEU A 156 -13.67 -10.37 -8.76
C LEU A 156 -13.67 -11.39 -7.62
N LEU A 157 -13.42 -12.68 -7.92
CA LEU A 157 -13.29 -13.71 -6.88
C LEU A 157 -12.17 -13.38 -5.88
N ALA A 158 -10.99 -12.97 -6.38
CA ALA A 158 -9.89 -12.57 -5.51
C ALA A 158 -10.25 -11.36 -4.65
N ILE A 159 -10.94 -10.35 -5.22
CA ILE A 159 -11.36 -9.17 -4.43
C ILE A 159 -12.45 -9.55 -3.40
N MET A 160 -13.36 -10.46 -3.70
CA MET A 160 -14.31 -10.97 -2.69
C MET A 160 -13.56 -11.64 -1.53
N VAL A 161 -12.51 -12.42 -1.80
CA VAL A 161 -11.66 -12.97 -0.74
C VAL A 161 -10.96 -11.85 0.04
N ALA A 162 -10.42 -10.83 -0.63
CA ALA A 162 -9.79 -9.68 0.04
C ALA A 162 -10.78 -8.95 0.99
N MET A 163 -12.06 -8.84 0.60
CA MET A 163 -13.10 -8.19 1.42
C MET A 163 -13.39 -8.94 2.73
N ILE A 164 -13.23 -10.26 2.77
CA ILE A 164 -13.39 -11.06 4.00
C ILE A 164 -12.26 -10.73 5.01
N PHE A 165 -11.08 -10.33 4.53
CA PHE A 165 -9.98 -9.87 5.37
C PHE A 165 -10.07 -8.40 5.74
N HIS A 166 -10.56 -7.55 4.82
CA HIS A 166 -10.67 -6.12 5.06
C HIS A 166 -11.77 -5.51 4.19
N TYR A 167 -12.82 -5.02 4.81
CA TYR A 167 -14.01 -4.50 4.09
C TYR A 167 -13.69 -3.35 3.13
N SER A 168 -12.67 -2.52 3.43
CA SER A 168 -12.25 -1.44 2.53
C SER A 168 -11.74 -1.93 1.16
N SER A 169 -11.51 -3.25 0.99
CA SER A 169 -11.20 -3.85 -0.31
C SER A 169 -12.34 -3.70 -1.34
N LEU A 170 -13.54 -3.30 -0.90
CA LEU A 170 -14.62 -2.85 -1.79
C LEU A 170 -14.14 -1.80 -2.79
N LEU A 171 -13.16 -0.97 -2.40
CA LEU A 171 -12.51 0.03 -3.25
C LEU A 171 -11.88 -0.55 -4.53
N TYR A 172 -11.53 -1.83 -4.53
CA TYR A 172 -10.95 -2.50 -5.69
C TYR A 172 -11.98 -2.99 -6.71
N LEU A 173 -13.27 -3.09 -6.35
CA LEU A 173 -14.29 -3.63 -7.27
C LEU A 173 -14.41 -2.83 -8.58
N PRO A 174 -14.46 -1.48 -8.57
CA PRO A 174 -14.59 -0.71 -9.81
C PRO A 174 -13.42 -0.90 -10.77
N LEU A 175 -12.25 -1.32 -10.28
CA LEU A 175 -11.07 -1.55 -11.10
C LEU A 175 -11.23 -2.72 -12.08
N VAL A 176 -12.26 -3.57 -11.93
CA VAL A 176 -12.60 -4.66 -12.86
C VAL A 176 -12.81 -4.16 -14.29
N PHE A 177 -13.13 -2.89 -14.46
CA PHE A 177 -13.30 -2.25 -15.78
C PHE A 177 -11.98 -1.79 -16.40
N LEU A 178 -10.87 -1.82 -15.64
CA LEU A 178 -9.56 -1.48 -16.14
C LEU A 178 -8.98 -2.64 -16.96
N GLY A 179 -8.22 -2.28 -17.98
CA GLY A 179 -7.45 -3.22 -18.80
C GLY A 179 -6.00 -2.77 -18.91
N ASN A 180 -5.13 -3.71 -19.27
CA ASN A 180 -3.68 -3.47 -19.45
C ASN A 180 -3.30 -3.14 -20.90
N SER A 181 -4.27 -2.80 -21.76
CA SER A 181 -3.97 -2.31 -23.11
C SER A 181 -3.20 -0.99 -23.05
N SER A 182 -2.37 -0.74 -24.08
CA SER A 182 -1.66 0.52 -24.26
C SER A 182 -2.58 1.72 -24.07
N LEU A 183 -2.04 2.80 -23.50
CA LEU A 183 -2.81 3.98 -23.20
C LEU A 183 -3.31 4.65 -24.50
N SER A 184 -4.62 4.62 -24.71
CA SER A 184 -5.25 5.42 -25.76
C SER A 184 -5.11 6.92 -25.46
N THR A 185 -5.33 7.76 -26.46
CA THR A 185 -5.31 9.23 -26.30
C THR A 185 -6.27 9.68 -25.20
N ARG A 186 -7.46 9.08 -25.10
CA ARG A 186 -8.45 9.40 -24.05
C ARG A 186 -7.90 9.05 -22.66
N TRP A 187 -7.24 7.88 -22.50
CA TRP A 187 -6.62 7.50 -21.25
C TRP A 187 -5.47 8.43 -20.88
N LYS A 188 -4.63 8.84 -21.84
CA LYS A 188 -3.55 9.81 -21.56
C LYS A 188 -4.12 11.12 -21.02
N TYR A 189 -5.14 11.70 -21.68
CA TYR A 189 -5.78 12.91 -21.18
C TYR A 189 -6.38 12.72 -19.79
N PHE A 190 -7.09 11.61 -19.54
CA PHE A 190 -7.62 11.33 -18.22
C PHE A 190 -6.50 11.27 -17.16
N LEU A 191 -5.42 10.56 -17.44
CA LEU A 191 -4.30 10.41 -16.49
C LEU A 191 -3.60 11.74 -16.22
N TYR A 192 -3.45 12.61 -17.22
CA TYR A 192 -2.90 13.96 -16.99
C TYR A 192 -3.85 14.84 -16.17
N LEU A 193 -5.14 14.75 -16.41
CA LEU A 193 -6.13 15.66 -15.83
C LEU A 193 -6.64 15.16 -14.47
N ALA A 194 -6.59 13.85 -14.17
CA ALA A 194 -7.18 13.29 -12.96
C ALA A 194 -6.67 13.94 -11.67
N PRO A 195 -5.35 14.10 -11.42
CA PRO A 195 -4.90 14.79 -10.22
C PRO A 195 -5.31 16.27 -10.20
N LEU A 196 -5.31 16.96 -11.35
CA LEU A 196 -5.73 18.37 -11.45
C LEU A 196 -7.21 18.55 -11.11
N ILE A 197 -8.07 17.67 -11.63
CA ILE A 197 -9.49 17.63 -11.29
C ILE A 197 -9.66 17.34 -9.80
N GLY A 198 -8.91 16.38 -9.26
CA GLY A 198 -8.91 16.08 -7.84
C GLY A 198 -8.56 17.30 -6.96
N TYR A 199 -7.52 18.04 -7.33
CA TYR A 199 -7.17 19.29 -6.66
C TYR A 199 -8.27 20.34 -6.75
N LEU A 200 -8.85 20.52 -7.94
CA LEU A 200 -9.93 21.48 -8.13
C LEU A 200 -11.13 21.16 -7.22
N LEU A 201 -11.53 19.89 -7.16
CA LEU A 201 -12.64 19.44 -6.31
C LEU A 201 -12.33 19.61 -4.83
N ALA A 202 -11.09 19.27 -4.40
CA ALA A 202 -10.65 19.44 -3.03
C ALA A 202 -10.62 20.93 -2.61
N ILE A 203 -10.10 21.82 -3.45
CA ILE A 203 -10.04 23.26 -3.17
C ILE A 203 -11.46 23.87 -3.12
N LEU A 204 -12.34 23.43 -4.01
CA LEU A 204 -13.74 23.87 -4.03
C LEU A 204 -14.58 23.21 -2.91
N ARG A 205 -14.00 22.31 -2.13
CA ARG A 205 -14.66 21.54 -1.07
C ARG A 205 -15.93 20.83 -1.54
N ILE A 206 -15.92 20.29 -2.77
CA ILE A 206 -17.05 19.55 -3.33
C ILE A 206 -17.02 18.14 -2.75
N ASP A 207 -17.97 17.86 -1.85
CA ASP A 207 -18.16 16.53 -1.28
C ASP A 207 -18.95 15.64 -2.26
N LEU A 208 -18.22 14.78 -2.98
CA LEU A 208 -18.86 13.84 -3.91
C LEU A 208 -19.62 12.72 -3.19
N LEU A 209 -19.36 12.47 -1.90
CA LEU A 209 -20.08 11.44 -1.13
C LEU A 209 -21.51 11.87 -0.81
N GLU A 210 -21.76 13.16 -0.67
CA GLU A 210 -23.12 13.67 -0.53
C GLU A 210 -23.98 13.40 -1.76
N LEU A 211 -23.34 13.32 -2.94
CA LEU A 211 -24.01 13.02 -4.22
C LEU A 211 -24.27 11.53 -4.41
N VAL A 212 -23.68 10.64 -3.60
CA VAL A 212 -23.85 9.19 -3.71
C VAL A 212 -24.83 8.73 -2.64
N PRO A 213 -26.09 8.40 -2.99
CA PRO A 213 -27.13 8.03 -2.02
C PRO A 213 -26.94 6.57 -1.53
N ILE A 214 -25.77 6.21 -1.02
CA ILE A 214 -25.50 4.91 -0.43
C ILE A 214 -25.54 5.07 1.10
N PRO A 215 -26.57 4.52 1.80
CA PRO A 215 -26.75 4.71 3.25
C PRO A 215 -25.50 4.37 4.07
N PHE A 216 -24.81 3.29 3.71
CA PHE A 216 -23.58 2.85 4.38
C PHE A 216 -22.48 3.92 4.43
N PHE A 217 -22.30 4.70 3.35
CA PHE A 217 -21.31 5.79 3.34
C PHE A 217 -21.84 6.99 4.14
N GLN A 218 -23.11 7.32 4.00
CA GLN A 218 -23.70 8.45 4.74
C GLN A 218 -23.65 8.25 6.25
N ASP A 219 -23.92 7.04 6.74
CA ASP A 219 -23.82 6.74 8.16
C ASP A 219 -22.37 6.86 8.67
N LYS A 220 -21.39 6.40 7.91
CA LYS A 220 -19.98 6.57 8.26
C LYS A 220 -19.54 8.04 8.27
N ILE A 221 -20.02 8.85 7.32
CA ILE A 221 -19.74 10.29 7.27
C ILE A 221 -20.33 10.98 8.49
N LYS A 222 -21.58 10.69 8.86
CA LYS A 222 -22.22 11.24 10.05
C LYS A 222 -21.44 10.91 11.32
N VAL A 223 -21.08 9.63 11.50
CA VAL A 223 -20.26 9.20 12.64
C VAL A 223 -18.93 9.94 12.68
N TYR A 224 -18.29 10.12 11.53
CA TYR A 224 -17.02 10.86 11.45
C TYR A 224 -17.20 12.34 11.80
N GLN A 225 -18.25 12.99 11.29
CA GLN A 225 -18.57 14.38 11.59
C GLN A 225 -18.87 14.57 13.09
N GLU A 226 -19.67 13.66 13.69
CA GLU A 226 -19.95 13.68 15.13
C GLU A 226 -18.68 13.51 15.98
N MET A 227 -17.74 12.65 15.56
CA MET A 227 -16.45 12.48 16.26
C MET A 227 -15.57 13.72 16.13
N LYS A 228 -15.60 14.39 14.98
CA LYS A 228 -14.88 15.66 14.74
C LYS A 228 -15.47 16.78 15.64
N ASP A 229 -16.79 16.90 15.68
CA ASP A 229 -17.49 17.91 16.48
C ASP A 229 -17.30 17.72 18.00
N LYS A 230 -17.16 16.45 18.42
CA LYS A 230 -16.86 16.09 19.82
C LYS A 230 -15.38 16.21 20.19
N GLY A 231 -14.50 16.61 19.23
CA GLY A 231 -13.05 16.73 19.46
C GLY A 231 -12.34 15.39 19.75
N VAL A 232 -13.02 14.26 19.49
CA VAL A 232 -12.45 12.92 19.72
C VAL A 232 -11.44 12.55 18.65
N MET A 233 -11.58 13.10 17.44
CA MET A 233 -10.59 13.00 16.37
C MET A 233 -9.91 14.35 16.17
N ALA A 234 -8.58 14.37 16.28
CA ALA A 234 -7.77 15.47 15.77
C ALA A 234 -7.93 15.52 14.25
N GLY A 235 -8.76 16.41 13.76
CA GLY A 235 -9.19 16.38 12.37
C GLY A 235 -9.14 17.73 11.71
N ASP A 236 -7.94 18.34 11.65
CA ASP A 236 -7.70 19.34 10.62
C ASP A 236 -7.73 18.67 9.25
N ASP A 237 -8.32 19.36 8.26
CA ASP A 237 -8.31 18.90 6.87
C ASP A 237 -6.86 18.61 6.46
N ILE A 238 -6.67 17.59 5.62
CA ILE A 238 -5.33 17.22 5.15
C ILE A 238 -4.76 18.39 4.34
N ASN A 239 -3.49 18.72 4.62
CA ASN A 239 -2.73 19.55 3.68
C ASN A 239 -2.49 18.78 2.37
N ILE A 240 -3.33 19.04 1.37
CA ILE A 240 -3.25 18.42 0.03
C ILE A 240 -1.97 18.81 -0.72
N PHE A 241 -1.26 19.84 -0.27
CA PHE A 241 0.03 20.29 -0.81
C PHE A 241 1.21 19.81 0.03
N ASN A 242 1.03 18.72 0.83
CA ASN A 242 2.15 18.16 1.58
C ASN A 242 3.24 17.63 0.64
N VAL A 243 4.50 17.77 1.10
CA VAL A 243 5.69 17.46 0.28
C VAL A 243 5.72 16.02 -0.19
N ALA A 244 5.30 15.06 0.64
CA ALA A 244 5.31 13.64 0.27
C ALA A 244 4.35 13.36 -0.88
N PHE A 245 3.13 13.90 -0.82
CA PHE A 245 2.16 13.72 -1.90
C PHE A 245 2.61 14.42 -3.20
N LEU A 246 3.18 15.63 -3.10
CA LEU A 246 3.74 16.34 -4.26
C LEU A 246 4.89 15.56 -4.90
N LEU A 247 5.76 14.92 -4.09
CA LEU A 247 6.85 14.09 -4.59
C LEU A 247 6.30 12.82 -5.30
N LYS A 248 5.28 12.18 -4.73
CA LYS A 248 4.58 11.06 -5.38
C LYS A 248 3.97 11.48 -6.72
N LEU A 249 3.34 12.66 -6.80
CA LEU A 249 2.81 13.21 -8.05
C LEU A 249 3.91 13.52 -9.06
N LEU A 250 5.06 14.04 -8.63
CA LEU A 250 6.19 14.28 -9.51
C LEU A 250 6.67 12.99 -10.18
N ILE A 251 6.82 11.91 -9.40
CA ILE A 251 7.18 10.59 -9.93
C ILE A 251 6.11 10.08 -10.90
N TYR A 252 4.83 10.21 -10.54
CA TYR A 252 3.72 9.82 -11.40
C TYR A 252 3.75 10.52 -12.76
N TYR A 253 3.84 11.85 -12.78
CA TYR A 253 3.89 12.61 -14.02
C TYR A 253 5.16 12.32 -14.82
N PHE A 254 6.30 12.14 -14.16
CA PHE A 254 7.52 11.74 -14.84
C PHE A 254 7.36 10.40 -15.56
N LEU A 255 6.80 9.40 -14.90
CA LEU A 255 6.55 8.09 -15.49
C LEU A 255 5.51 8.18 -16.63
N LEU A 256 4.50 9.02 -16.49
CA LEU A 256 3.48 9.24 -17.52
C LEU A 256 4.08 9.92 -18.77
N ILE A 257 4.94 10.94 -18.59
CA ILE A 257 5.67 11.60 -19.67
C ILE A 257 6.61 10.61 -20.39
N LYS A 258 7.27 9.73 -19.62
CA LYS A 258 8.18 8.72 -20.15
C LYS A 258 7.49 7.43 -20.60
N TYR A 259 6.16 7.39 -20.61
CA TYR A 259 5.36 6.21 -20.92
C TYR A 259 5.80 5.53 -22.22
N GLU A 260 5.98 6.28 -23.31
CA GLU A 260 6.34 5.71 -24.62
C GLU A 260 7.72 5.03 -24.63
N VAL A 261 8.65 5.48 -23.78
CA VAL A 261 9.99 4.89 -23.64
C VAL A 261 9.96 3.63 -22.79
N ILE A 262 9.03 3.56 -21.82
CA ILE A 262 8.99 2.52 -20.79
C ILE A 262 8.08 1.36 -21.18
N LYS A 263 6.95 1.63 -21.86
CA LYS A 263 5.82 0.69 -22.08
C LYS A 263 6.23 -0.67 -22.65
N ASP A 264 7.21 -0.70 -23.56
CA ASP A 264 7.64 -1.94 -24.22
C ASP A 264 8.53 -2.82 -23.33
N LYS A 265 9.09 -2.23 -22.25
CA LYS A 265 9.92 -2.91 -21.24
C LYS A 265 9.17 -3.21 -19.95
N ALA A 266 8.04 -2.58 -19.71
CA ALA A 266 7.28 -2.64 -18.47
C ALA A 266 5.84 -3.10 -18.74
N ARG A 267 5.66 -4.41 -18.79
CA ARG A 267 4.40 -5.08 -19.19
C ARG A 267 3.16 -4.54 -18.47
N TYR A 268 3.28 -4.21 -17.19
CA TYR A 268 2.13 -3.81 -16.36
C TYR A 268 1.97 -2.29 -16.24
N MET A 269 2.82 -1.50 -16.90
CA MET A 269 2.81 -0.04 -16.75
C MET A 269 1.45 0.61 -17.07
N PRO A 270 0.70 0.23 -18.14
CA PRO A 270 -0.57 0.87 -18.43
C PRO A 270 -1.60 0.73 -17.30
N ILE A 271 -1.71 -0.47 -16.73
CA ILE A 271 -2.68 -0.73 -15.66
C ILE A 271 -2.23 -0.10 -14.33
N MET A 272 -0.92 -0.14 -14.03
CA MET A 272 -0.38 0.45 -12.81
C MET A 272 -0.59 1.98 -12.79
N LEU A 273 -0.35 2.67 -13.90
CA LEU A 273 -0.62 4.11 -14.01
C LEU A 273 -2.09 4.45 -13.83
N LYS A 274 -3.01 3.64 -14.38
CA LYS A 274 -4.44 3.83 -14.19
C LYS A 274 -4.84 3.68 -12.72
N ILE A 275 -4.37 2.62 -12.05
CA ILE A 275 -4.65 2.38 -10.63
C ILE A 275 -4.07 3.51 -9.78
N TYR A 276 -2.86 3.96 -10.10
CA TYR A 276 -2.21 5.03 -9.35
C TYR A 276 -2.92 6.38 -9.50
N ALA A 277 -3.47 6.68 -10.68
CA ALA A 277 -4.33 7.86 -10.87
C ALA A 277 -5.57 7.81 -9.97
N PHE A 278 -6.20 6.62 -9.81
CA PHE A 278 -7.30 6.46 -8.87
C PHE A 278 -6.85 6.64 -7.42
N SER A 279 -5.64 6.19 -7.05
CA SER A 279 -5.07 6.46 -5.73
C SER A 279 -4.96 7.96 -5.45
N THR A 280 -4.41 8.73 -6.39
CA THR A 280 -4.29 10.19 -6.24
C THR A 280 -5.64 10.88 -6.16
N LEU A 281 -6.62 10.42 -6.93
CA LEU A 281 -8.00 10.93 -6.86
C LEU A 281 -8.64 10.62 -5.50
N VAL A 282 -8.51 9.40 -4.98
CA VAL A 282 -9.05 9.02 -3.67
C VAL A 282 -8.45 9.91 -2.57
N PHE A 283 -7.15 10.14 -2.60
CA PHE A 283 -6.50 11.03 -1.62
C PHE A 283 -7.08 12.45 -1.66
N LEU A 284 -7.21 13.03 -2.84
CA LEU A 284 -7.68 14.40 -2.99
C LEU A 284 -9.18 14.55 -2.71
N LEU A 285 -9.99 13.63 -3.21
CA LEU A 285 -11.45 13.67 -3.04
C LEU A 285 -11.90 13.47 -1.60
N PHE A 286 -11.13 12.70 -0.81
CA PHE A 286 -11.43 12.44 0.60
C PHE A 286 -10.55 13.24 1.58
N SER A 287 -9.88 14.29 1.11
CA SER A 287 -8.96 15.08 1.94
C SER A 287 -9.61 15.72 3.17
N PHE A 288 -10.92 15.92 3.17
CA PHE A 288 -11.71 16.35 4.32
C PHE A 288 -11.95 15.25 5.37
N MET A 289 -11.66 13.98 5.02
CA MET A 289 -11.73 12.79 5.90
C MET A 289 -10.38 12.09 5.97
N PRO A 290 -9.42 12.52 6.81
CA PRO A 290 -8.04 12.07 6.81
C PRO A 290 -7.86 10.55 6.81
N VAL A 291 -8.62 9.84 7.66
CA VAL A 291 -8.53 8.37 7.76
C VAL A 291 -8.91 7.69 6.44
N LEU A 292 -9.98 8.17 5.78
CA LEU A 292 -10.43 7.59 4.52
C LEU A 292 -9.48 7.95 3.37
N ALA A 293 -9.00 9.20 3.33
CA ALA A 293 -8.06 9.66 2.33
C ALA A 293 -6.75 8.88 2.37
N TYR A 294 -6.10 8.77 3.54
CA TYR A 294 -4.85 8.04 3.67
C TYR A 294 -5.05 6.53 3.47
N ARG A 295 -5.93 5.88 4.22
CA ARG A 295 -6.10 4.42 4.13
C ARG A 295 -6.60 3.98 2.75
N GLY A 296 -7.54 4.70 2.14
CA GLY A 296 -8.07 4.38 0.83
C GLY A 296 -7.05 4.59 -0.28
N SER A 297 -6.32 5.72 -0.27
CA SER A 297 -5.29 6.00 -1.27
C SER A 297 -4.11 5.03 -1.14
N GLU A 298 -3.63 4.72 0.09
CA GLU A 298 -2.51 3.81 0.33
C GLU A 298 -2.80 2.38 -0.13
N MET A 299 -4.03 1.91 0.02
CA MET A 299 -4.44 0.61 -0.51
C MET A 299 -4.26 0.54 -2.03
N LEU A 300 -4.60 1.60 -2.76
CA LEU A 300 -4.41 1.70 -4.22
C LEU A 300 -2.95 2.01 -4.59
N ALA A 301 -2.27 2.86 -3.79
CA ALA A 301 -0.89 3.29 -4.01
C ALA A 301 0.11 2.13 -3.92
N VAL A 302 -0.28 0.97 -3.38
CA VAL A 302 0.59 -0.22 -3.32
C VAL A 302 1.21 -0.59 -4.68
N VAL A 303 0.61 -0.18 -5.79
CA VAL A 303 1.18 -0.35 -7.14
C VAL A 303 2.49 0.43 -7.33
N GLU A 304 2.81 1.42 -6.48
CA GLU A 304 4.11 2.10 -6.45
C GLU A 304 5.27 1.12 -6.32
N ILE A 305 5.07 0.03 -5.57
CA ILE A 305 6.08 -1.03 -5.38
C ILE A 305 6.58 -1.56 -6.73
N VAL A 306 5.70 -1.64 -7.72
CA VAL A 306 6.03 -2.12 -9.08
C VAL A 306 6.29 -0.97 -10.03
N LEU A 307 5.58 0.15 -9.87
CA LEU A 307 5.61 1.29 -10.79
C LEU A 307 6.91 2.11 -10.67
N ILE A 308 7.36 2.40 -9.43
CA ILE A 308 8.56 3.21 -9.21
C ILE A 308 9.84 2.55 -9.74
N PRO A 309 10.06 1.22 -9.62
CA PRO A 309 11.20 0.56 -10.26
C PRO A 309 11.32 0.82 -11.77
N TYR A 310 10.25 1.15 -12.47
CA TYR A 310 10.29 1.46 -13.89
C TYR A 310 11.08 2.75 -14.22
N LEU A 311 11.44 3.57 -13.22
CA LEU A 311 12.38 4.68 -13.38
C LEU A 311 13.71 4.24 -14.00
N VAL A 312 14.15 3.00 -13.78
CA VAL A 312 15.40 2.45 -14.36
C VAL A 312 15.37 2.37 -15.89
N TYR A 313 14.18 2.36 -16.49
CA TYR A 313 14.03 2.38 -17.95
C TYR A 313 14.07 3.78 -18.55
N ALA A 314 13.77 4.81 -17.74
CA ALA A 314 13.66 6.21 -18.19
C ALA A 314 14.88 7.06 -17.83
N VAL A 315 15.59 6.73 -16.77
CA VAL A 315 16.75 7.49 -16.28
C VAL A 315 18.05 6.74 -16.57
N ARG A 316 19.02 7.45 -17.16
CA ARG A 316 20.35 6.90 -17.47
C ARG A 316 21.45 7.76 -16.88
N PRO A 317 22.56 7.19 -16.40
CA PRO A 317 22.81 5.75 -16.23
C PRO A 317 21.89 5.10 -15.16
N ILE A 318 21.73 3.79 -15.21
CA ILE A 318 20.81 3.03 -14.34
C ILE A 318 21.07 3.25 -12.84
N ASN A 319 22.34 3.45 -12.45
CA ASN A 319 22.71 3.71 -11.05
C ASN A 319 22.18 5.06 -10.54
N VAL A 320 21.96 6.05 -11.43
CA VAL A 320 21.28 7.29 -11.06
C VAL A 320 19.81 7.02 -10.75
N ALA A 321 19.12 6.21 -11.56
CA ALA A 321 17.76 5.79 -11.26
C ALA A 321 17.65 5.06 -9.92
N ARG A 322 18.57 4.11 -9.67
CA ARG A 322 18.65 3.37 -8.39
C ARG A 322 18.87 4.31 -7.21
N LEU A 323 19.80 5.27 -7.35
CA LEU A 323 20.06 6.27 -6.31
C LEU A 323 18.85 7.14 -6.02
N LEU A 324 18.14 7.62 -7.04
CA LEU A 324 16.92 8.41 -6.85
C LEU A 324 15.86 7.63 -6.10
N VAL A 325 15.68 6.33 -6.42
CA VAL A 325 14.74 5.47 -5.69
C VAL A 325 15.18 5.27 -4.25
N VAL A 326 16.47 5.05 -3.98
CA VAL A 326 17.01 4.94 -2.61
C VAL A 326 16.72 6.20 -1.81
N LEU A 327 17.04 7.38 -2.37
CA LEU A 327 16.80 8.66 -1.69
C LEU A 327 15.30 8.88 -1.40
N PHE A 328 14.43 8.56 -2.36
CA PHE A 328 13.00 8.62 -2.18
C PHE A 328 12.54 7.70 -1.04
N VAL A 329 12.97 6.44 -1.05
CA VAL A 329 12.59 5.43 -0.06
C VAL A 329 13.03 5.83 1.35
N PHE A 330 14.27 6.32 1.51
CA PHE A 330 14.75 6.78 2.81
C PHE A 330 14.00 8.02 3.28
N ALA A 331 13.69 8.97 2.39
CA ALA A 331 12.90 10.15 2.76
C ALA A 331 11.50 9.76 3.28
N VAL A 332 10.82 8.83 2.59
CA VAL A 332 9.50 8.35 3.03
C VAL A 332 9.60 7.52 4.32
N PHE A 333 10.61 6.65 4.45
CA PHE A 333 10.86 5.89 5.68
C PHE A 333 11.06 6.80 6.90
N LEU A 334 11.90 7.83 6.76
CA LEU A 334 12.15 8.80 7.84
C LEU A 334 10.87 9.58 8.18
N GLN A 335 10.09 9.95 7.17
CA GLN A 335 8.81 10.61 7.39
C GLN A 335 7.84 9.71 8.17
N ASP A 336 7.69 8.44 7.78
CA ASP A 336 6.75 7.50 8.42
C ASP A 336 7.14 7.19 9.87
N VAL A 337 8.43 7.03 10.14
CA VAL A 337 8.92 6.69 11.47
C VAL A 337 8.99 7.88 12.39
N PHE A 338 9.56 9.02 11.94
CA PHE A 338 9.89 10.14 12.82
C PHE A 338 8.88 11.30 12.79
N TYR A 339 8.14 11.47 11.68
CA TYR A 339 7.13 12.52 11.56
C TYR A 339 5.73 11.96 11.79
N ASN A 340 5.35 10.90 11.09
CA ASN A 340 4.04 10.28 11.22
C ASN A 340 3.92 9.40 12.48
N ASN A 341 5.06 9.03 13.11
CA ASN A 341 5.13 8.17 14.29
C ASN A 341 4.32 6.87 14.09
N LEU A 342 4.45 6.23 12.92
CA LEU A 342 3.74 4.98 12.64
C LEU A 342 4.27 3.83 13.49
N LEU A 343 5.58 3.87 13.83
CA LEU A 343 6.21 3.00 14.80
C LEU A 343 6.66 3.82 16.01
N LEU A 344 6.32 3.37 17.21
CA LEU A 344 6.65 4.05 18.43
C LEU A 344 8.12 3.80 18.81
N GLN A 345 8.83 4.84 19.24
CA GLN A 345 10.26 4.77 19.53
C GLN A 345 10.57 4.09 20.87
N SER A 346 9.63 4.06 21.78
CA SER A 346 9.76 3.42 23.08
C SER A 346 8.48 2.70 23.46
N VAL A 347 8.57 1.38 23.61
CA VAL A 347 7.72 0.65 24.52
C VAL A 347 8.50 0.64 25.82
N SER A 348 8.17 1.57 26.74
CA SER A 348 8.74 1.62 28.09
C SER A 348 8.29 0.39 28.89
#